data_c3cf44955a66fc2fd3cda706608d7144
#
_entry.id   c3cf44955a66fc2fd3cda706608d7144
#
_cell.length_a   1.000
_cell.length_b   1.000
_cell.length_c   1.000
_cell.angle_alpha   90.00
_cell.angle_beta   90.00
_cell.angle_gamma   90.00
#
_symmetry.space_group_name_H-M   'P 1'
#
loop_
_entity.id
_entity.type
_entity.pdbx_description
1 polymer ?
#
loop_
_entity_poly.entity_id
_entity_poly.type
_entity_poly.pdbx_seq_one_letter_code
_entity_poly.pdbx_strand_id
1 'polypeptide(L)'
;MDARFLRNEMLWGKEGQARLARAHVILFGLGGVGSYVAECLARSGIGELTLVDGDTVALSNLNRQLEALSSTIGLPKAEAVARRIAEINPEAVLHPMQALYNADNRALFFPEGCHYDYIVDAIDLVSCKLDLAETARRLHIPLIMALGTGNKLDPFLLRL
;
A
#
# COMPACT_ATOMS: atom_id res chain seq x y z
N MET A 1 -3.07 21.97 -13.47
CA MET A 1 -3.44 20.59 -13.84
C MET A 1 -2.15 19.85 -14.11
N ASP A 2 -1.91 18.77 -13.40
CA ASP A 2 -0.67 18.00 -13.56
C ASP A 2 -0.78 17.08 -14.78
N ALA A 3 0.14 17.24 -15.72
CA ALA A 3 0.13 16.48 -16.98
C ALA A 3 0.28 14.96 -16.74
N ARG A 4 0.87 14.54 -15.62
CA ARG A 4 1.02 13.13 -15.23
C ARG A 4 -0.32 12.41 -15.08
N PHE A 5 -1.37 13.11 -14.63
CA PHE A 5 -2.67 12.52 -14.29
C PHE A 5 -3.80 12.87 -15.27
N LEU A 6 -3.50 13.50 -16.41
CA LEU A 6 -4.52 13.87 -17.41
C LEU A 6 -5.39 12.69 -17.87
N ARG A 7 -4.78 11.52 -18.09
CA ARG A 7 -5.51 10.31 -18.51
C ARG A 7 -6.45 9.80 -17.41
N ASN A 8 -6.03 9.90 -16.17
CA ASN A 8 -6.82 9.52 -15.01
C ASN A 8 -8.01 10.48 -14.86
N GLU A 9 -7.77 11.78 -15.00
CA GLU A 9 -8.82 12.81 -14.97
C GLU A 9 -9.90 12.59 -16.03
N MET A 10 -9.55 12.04 -17.21
CA MET A 10 -10.53 11.68 -18.24
C MET A 10 -11.48 10.56 -17.79
N LEU A 11 -11.08 9.70 -16.84
CA LEU A 11 -11.89 8.59 -16.35
C LEU A 11 -12.81 8.99 -15.20
N TRP A 12 -12.29 9.71 -14.19
CA TRP A 12 -13.07 10.04 -12.98
C TRP A 12 -13.27 11.53 -12.74
N GLY A 13 -12.90 12.37 -13.72
CA GLY A 13 -13.12 13.82 -13.69
C GLY A 13 -12.14 14.58 -12.79
N LYS A 14 -12.19 15.89 -12.87
CA LYS A 14 -11.34 16.79 -12.08
C LYS A 14 -11.58 16.65 -10.58
N GLU A 15 -12.84 16.49 -10.18
CA GLU A 15 -13.20 16.35 -8.77
C GLU A 15 -12.66 15.03 -8.20
N GLY A 16 -12.78 13.91 -8.94
CA GLY A 16 -12.22 12.63 -8.56
C GLY A 16 -10.70 12.70 -8.38
N GLN A 17 -9.99 13.33 -9.34
CA GLN A 17 -8.55 13.53 -9.25
C GLN A 17 -8.16 14.41 -8.05
N ALA A 18 -8.92 15.48 -7.79
CA ALA A 18 -8.68 16.34 -6.64
C ALA A 18 -8.94 15.64 -5.29
N ARG A 19 -9.89 14.68 -5.24
CA ARG A 19 -10.11 13.85 -4.04
C ARG A 19 -8.92 12.92 -3.81
N LEU A 20 -8.43 12.24 -4.85
CA LEU A 20 -7.24 11.37 -4.74
C LEU A 20 -6.01 12.16 -4.27
N ALA A 21 -5.80 13.36 -4.81
CA ALA A 21 -4.67 14.21 -4.42
C ALA A 21 -4.71 14.72 -2.97
N ARG A 22 -5.84 14.58 -2.27
CA ARG A 22 -5.97 14.93 -0.85
C ARG A 22 -6.08 13.71 0.06
N ALA A 23 -6.22 12.53 -0.52
CA ALA A 23 -6.46 11.32 0.25
C ALA A 23 -5.16 10.77 0.85
N HIS A 24 -5.27 10.29 2.08
CA HIS A 24 -4.22 9.58 2.80
C HIS A 24 -4.57 8.09 2.93
N VAL A 25 -3.75 7.24 2.36
CA VAL A 25 -3.93 5.77 2.42
C VAL A 25 -2.80 5.16 3.23
N ILE A 26 -3.14 4.25 4.15
CA ILE A 26 -2.15 3.38 4.80
C ILE A 26 -2.20 2.00 4.16
N LEU A 27 -1.04 1.51 3.73
CA LEU A 27 -0.86 0.22 3.06
C LEU A 27 0.04 -0.67 3.91
N PHE A 28 -0.51 -1.81 4.31
CA PHE A 28 0.20 -2.84 5.08
C PHE A 28 0.62 -4.00 4.19
N GLY A 29 1.92 -4.32 4.22
CA GLY A 29 2.55 -5.34 3.39
C GLY A 29 2.93 -4.81 2.01
N LEU A 30 4.23 -4.89 1.67
CA LEU A 30 4.80 -4.39 0.41
C LEU A 30 5.46 -5.53 -0.39
N GLY A 31 4.84 -6.71 -0.32
CA GLY A 31 5.26 -7.88 -1.10
C GLY A 31 4.72 -7.87 -2.54
N GLY A 32 4.49 -9.08 -3.09
CA GLY A 32 4.04 -9.26 -4.48
C GLY A 32 2.69 -8.64 -4.82
N VAL A 33 1.84 -8.34 -3.83
CA VAL A 33 0.57 -7.61 -4.02
C VAL A 33 0.75 -6.14 -3.65
N GLY A 34 1.24 -5.86 -2.44
CA GLY A 34 1.29 -4.48 -1.93
C GLY A 34 2.21 -3.56 -2.74
N SER A 35 3.31 -4.07 -3.31
CA SER A 35 4.18 -3.25 -4.17
C SER A 35 3.44 -2.76 -5.43
N TYR A 36 2.60 -3.60 -6.04
CA TYR A 36 1.77 -3.21 -7.18
C TYR A 36 0.65 -2.25 -6.77
N VAL A 37 0.05 -2.43 -5.60
CA VAL A 37 -0.94 -1.49 -5.06
C VAL A 37 -0.31 -0.12 -4.85
N ALA A 38 0.87 -0.04 -4.23
CA ALA A 38 1.60 1.20 -4.04
C ALA A 38 1.89 1.92 -5.37
N GLU A 39 2.34 1.17 -6.38
CA GLU A 39 2.56 1.67 -7.75
C GLU A 39 1.26 2.23 -8.36
N CYS A 40 0.15 1.49 -8.28
CA CYS A 40 -1.15 1.93 -8.80
C CYS A 40 -1.65 3.20 -8.12
N LEU A 41 -1.55 3.30 -6.80
CA LEU A 41 -1.94 4.48 -6.04
C LEU A 41 -1.09 5.71 -6.43
N ALA A 42 0.23 5.54 -6.53
CA ALA A 42 1.13 6.60 -6.97
C ALA A 42 0.79 7.12 -8.37
N ARG A 43 0.55 6.21 -9.32
CA ARG A 43 0.18 6.54 -10.72
C ARG A 43 -1.24 7.09 -10.84
N SER A 44 -2.09 6.84 -9.85
CA SER A 44 -3.42 7.45 -9.75
C SER A 44 -3.40 8.87 -9.18
N GLY A 45 -2.26 9.32 -8.65
CA GLY A 45 -2.11 10.65 -8.08
C GLY A 45 -2.61 10.78 -6.65
N ILE A 46 -2.44 9.69 -5.85
CA ILE A 46 -2.72 9.76 -4.41
C ILE A 46 -1.82 10.81 -3.75
N GLY A 47 -2.36 11.58 -2.79
CA GLY A 47 -1.64 12.68 -2.16
C GLY A 47 -0.75 12.24 -1.01
N GLU A 48 -1.13 11.20 -0.26
CA GLU A 48 -0.38 10.78 0.92
C GLU A 48 -0.45 9.25 1.10
N LEU A 49 0.71 8.64 1.40
CA LEU A 49 0.84 7.20 1.60
C LEU A 49 1.69 6.89 2.82
N THR A 50 1.11 6.12 3.75
CA THR A 50 1.86 5.41 4.79
C THR A 50 2.13 4.00 4.31
N LEU A 51 3.41 3.63 4.21
CA LEU A 51 3.90 2.38 3.64
C LEU A 51 4.50 1.51 4.74
N VAL A 52 3.84 0.41 5.09
CA VAL A 52 4.22 -0.43 6.24
C VAL A 52 4.68 -1.81 5.79
N ASP A 53 5.93 -2.14 6.06
CA ASP A 53 6.50 -3.49 5.88
C ASP A 53 7.72 -3.66 6.78
N GLY A 54 7.84 -4.79 7.48
CA GLY A 54 8.94 -5.05 8.39
C GLY A 54 10.19 -5.62 7.73
N ASP A 55 10.07 -6.11 6.50
CA ASP A 55 11.13 -6.85 5.81
C ASP A 55 12.12 -5.93 5.07
N THR A 56 13.24 -6.52 4.73
CA THR A 56 14.19 -6.01 3.74
C THR A 56 14.02 -6.72 2.40
N VAL A 57 14.42 -6.06 1.32
CA VAL A 57 14.43 -6.63 -0.02
C VAL A 57 15.43 -7.79 -0.07
N ALA A 58 14.97 -8.98 -0.46
CA ALA A 58 15.77 -10.18 -0.61
C ALA A 58 15.87 -10.60 -2.08
N LEU A 59 16.92 -11.35 -2.41
CA LEU A 59 17.14 -11.89 -3.77
C LEU A 59 15.94 -12.70 -4.27
N SER A 60 15.28 -13.46 -3.38
CA SER A 60 14.07 -14.25 -3.67
C SER A 60 12.83 -13.43 -4.00
N ASN A 61 12.86 -12.11 -3.80
CA ASN A 61 11.75 -11.22 -4.10
C ASN A 61 11.72 -10.74 -5.55
N LEU A 62 12.87 -10.83 -6.27
CA LEU A 62 13.04 -10.28 -7.61
C LEU A 62 12.04 -10.82 -8.64
N ASN A 63 11.52 -12.01 -8.41
CA ASN A 63 10.60 -12.65 -9.35
C ASN A 63 9.16 -12.06 -9.38
N ARG A 64 8.78 -11.26 -8.34
CA ARG A 64 7.39 -10.80 -8.20
C ARG A 64 7.16 -9.48 -7.46
N GLN A 65 8.17 -8.86 -6.86
CA GLN A 65 8.03 -7.61 -6.10
C GLN A 65 8.65 -6.45 -6.87
N LEU A 66 7.91 -5.36 -7.07
CA LEU A 66 8.32 -4.23 -7.93
C LEU A 66 9.53 -3.47 -7.38
N GLU A 67 9.64 -3.38 -6.06
CA GLU A 67 10.75 -2.73 -5.37
C GLU A 67 12.05 -3.57 -5.39
N ALA A 68 11.92 -4.87 -5.69
CA ALA A 68 13.04 -5.78 -5.66
C ALA A 68 13.84 -5.71 -6.96
N LEU A 69 14.98 -5.06 -6.89
CA LEU A 69 15.98 -4.91 -7.94
C LEU A 69 17.33 -5.31 -7.37
N SER A 70 18.29 -5.66 -8.23
CA SER A 70 19.66 -5.95 -7.79
C SER A 70 20.28 -4.82 -6.97
N SER A 71 19.90 -3.58 -7.27
CA SER A 71 20.36 -2.36 -6.58
C SER A 71 19.66 -2.08 -5.25
N THR A 72 18.53 -2.73 -4.97
CA THR A 72 17.74 -2.49 -3.74
C THR A 72 17.83 -3.63 -2.73
N ILE A 73 18.51 -4.74 -3.06
CA ILE A 73 18.71 -5.85 -2.14
C ILE A 73 19.34 -5.35 -0.83
N GLY A 74 18.73 -5.74 0.30
CA GLY A 74 19.14 -5.34 1.65
C GLY A 74 18.52 -4.05 2.15
N LEU A 75 17.89 -3.24 1.30
CA LEU A 75 17.13 -2.05 1.75
C LEU A 75 15.82 -2.47 2.43
N PRO A 76 15.32 -1.71 3.43
CA PRO A 76 13.95 -1.87 3.90
C PRO A 76 12.95 -1.75 2.74
N LYS A 77 11.98 -2.66 2.65
CA LYS A 77 10.98 -2.63 1.56
C LYS A 77 10.20 -1.32 1.55
N ALA A 78 9.78 -0.82 2.71
CA ALA A 78 9.07 0.45 2.82
C ALA A 78 9.86 1.63 2.21
N GLU A 79 11.17 1.68 2.46
CA GLU A 79 12.06 2.69 1.92
C GLU A 79 12.26 2.53 0.40
N ALA A 80 12.45 1.29 -0.08
CA ALA A 80 12.64 1.00 -1.50
C ALA A 80 11.39 1.38 -2.32
N VAL A 81 10.19 1.07 -1.80
CA VAL A 81 8.91 1.47 -2.40
C VAL A 81 8.74 3.00 -2.36
N ALA A 82 9.04 3.65 -1.23
CA ALA A 82 8.92 5.09 -1.11
C ALA A 82 9.81 5.84 -2.13
N ARG A 83 11.07 5.41 -2.30
CA ARG A 83 11.97 5.97 -3.33
C ARG A 83 11.40 5.83 -4.73
N ARG A 84 10.84 4.66 -5.05
CA ARG A 84 10.20 4.41 -6.35
C ARG A 84 8.97 5.31 -6.57
N ILE A 85 8.13 5.47 -5.55
CA ILE A 85 6.94 6.34 -5.63
C ILE A 85 7.34 7.80 -5.82
N ALA A 86 8.38 8.28 -5.15
CA ALA A 86 8.87 9.65 -5.30
C ALA A 86 9.30 9.97 -6.74
N GLU A 87 9.81 8.99 -7.50
CA GLU A 87 10.12 9.16 -8.93
C GLU A 87 8.85 9.21 -9.82
N ILE A 88 7.73 8.61 -9.36
CA ILE A 88 6.46 8.58 -10.10
C ILE A 88 5.60 9.80 -9.76
N ASN A 89 5.46 10.08 -8.47
CA ASN A 89 4.65 11.16 -7.93
C ASN A 89 5.43 11.94 -6.85
N PRO A 90 6.31 12.85 -7.25
CA PRO A 90 7.15 13.61 -6.30
C PRO A 90 6.35 14.56 -5.40
N GLU A 91 5.07 14.82 -5.71
CA GLU A 91 4.18 15.63 -4.88
C GLU A 91 3.55 14.82 -3.72
N ALA A 92 3.62 13.48 -3.78
CA ALA A 92 3.05 12.65 -2.73
C ALA A 92 3.85 12.75 -1.43
N VAL A 93 3.14 12.89 -0.31
CA VAL A 93 3.73 12.80 1.03
C VAL A 93 3.87 11.32 1.39
N LEU A 94 5.08 10.88 1.73
CA LEU A 94 5.39 9.47 1.95
C LEU A 94 5.90 9.24 3.36
N HIS A 95 5.31 8.25 4.04
CA HIS A 95 5.67 7.82 5.40
C HIS A 95 6.11 6.34 5.37
N PRO A 96 7.37 6.03 5.00
CA PRO A 96 7.87 4.66 5.07
C PRO A 96 8.09 4.23 6.52
N MET A 97 7.50 3.08 6.90
CA MET A 97 7.60 2.50 8.23
C MET A 97 8.13 1.07 8.14
N GLN A 98 9.35 0.84 8.60
CA GLN A 98 9.91 -0.50 8.73
C GLN A 98 9.39 -1.15 10.01
N ALA A 99 8.20 -1.70 9.96
CA ALA A 99 7.56 -2.36 11.10
C ALA A 99 6.60 -3.46 10.62
N LEU A 100 6.45 -4.51 11.44
CA LEU A 100 5.43 -5.54 11.25
C LEU A 100 4.20 -5.16 12.07
N TYR A 101 3.02 -5.19 11.44
CA TYR A 101 1.76 -4.97 12.14
C TYR A 101 1.34 -6.20 12.94
N ASN A 102 0.92 -5.98 14.19
CA ASN A 102 0.22 -6.96 15.01
C ASN A 102 -0.68 -6.24 16.03
N ALA A 103 -1.46 -7.01 16.80
CA ALA A 103 -2.39 -6.49 17.80
C ALA A 103 -1.71 -5.65 18.91
N ASP A 104 -0.46 -5.99 19.28
CA ASP A 104 0.24 -5.34 20.40
C ASP A 104 0.80 -3.97 20.02
N ASN A 105 1.15 -3.77 18.74
CA ASN A 105 1.74 -2.52 18.26
C ASN A 105 0.79 -1.64 17.44
N ARG A 106 -0.51 -1.94 17.46
CA ARG A 106 -1.57 -1.22 16.73
C ARG A 106 -1.49 0.31 16.88
N ALA A 107 -1.23 0.78 18.10
CA ALA A 107 -1.15 2.21 18.41
C ALA A 107 -0.03 2.95 17.66
N LEU A 108 1.01 2.23 17.18
CA LEU A 108 2.05 2.80 16.35
C LEU A 108 1.52 3.28 15.00
N PHE A 109 0.54 2.56 14.44
CA PHE A 109 -0.03 2.83 13.11
C PHE A 109 -1.30 3.67 13.19
N PHE A 110 -2.02 3.58 14.31
CA PHE A 110 -3.27 4.30 14.56
C PHE A 110 -3.17 5.08 15.87
N PRO A 111 -2.27 6.09 15.94
CA PRO A 111 -2.20 6.97 17.10
C PRO A 111 -3.48 7.81 17.23
N GLU A 112 -3.73 8.36 18.42
CA GLU A 112 -4.88 9.23 18.65
C GLU A 112 -4.86 10.44 17.70
N GLY A 113 -5.98 10.68 17.02
CA GLY A 113 -6.11 11.75 16.03
C GLY A 113 -5.51 11.44 14.65
N CYS A 114 -5.03 10.21 14.39
CA CYS A 114 -4.63 9.83 13.03
C CYS A 114 -5.83 9.91 12.08
N HIS A 115 -5.55 10.31 10.85
CA HIS A 115 -6.56 10.37 9.80
C HIS A 115 -6.07 9.60 8.58
N TYR A 116 -6.79 8.54 8.23
CA TYR A 116 -6.63 7.79 6.98
C TYR A 116 -7.98 7.70 6.28
N ASP A 117 -8.00 8.00 5.00
CA ASP A 117 -9.19 7.84 4.16
C ASP A 117 -9.45 6.39 3.80
N TYR A 118 -8.38 5.56 3.79
CA TYR A 118 -8.47 4.15 3.42
C TYR A 118 -7.34 3.32 4.02
N ILE A 119 -7.66 2.07 4.35
CA ILE A 119 -6.69 1.05 4.73
C ILE A 119 -6.61 0.02 3.60
N VAL A 120 -5.39 -0.31 3.18
CA VAL A 120 -5.14 -1.43 2.27
C VAL A 120 -4.33 -2.50 3.00
N ASP A 121 -4.85 -3.71 3.02
CA ASP A 121 -4.21 -4.87 3.62
C ASP A 121 -3.71 -5.85 2.55
N ALA A 122 -2.40 -5.94 2.43
CA ALA A 122 -1.68 -6.92 1.61
C ALA A 122 -0.76 -7.82 2.44
N ILE A 123 -1.04 -7.95 3.75
CA ILE A 123 -0.34 -8.86 4.66
C ILE A 123 -0.73 -10.31 4.31
N ASP A 124 0.16 -11.26 4.54
CA ASP A 124 -0.12 -12.70 4.35
C ASP A 124 -0.57 -13.41 5.63
N LEU A 125 -0.30 -12.84 6.82
CA LEU A 125 -0.61 -13.44 8.12
C LEU A 125 -2.07 -13.20 8.51
N VAL A 126 -2.86 -14.28 8.60
CA VAL A 126 -4.31 -14.24 8.86
C VAL A 126 -4.67 -13.57 10.18
N SER A 127 -3.91 -13.80 11.26
CA SER A 127 -4.17 -13.15 12.55
C SER A 127 -4.08 -11.63 12.48
N CYS A 128 -3.10 -11.11 11.75
CA CYS A 128 -2.95 -9.67 11.53
C CYS A 128 -4.10 -9.10 10.69
N LYS A 129 -4.56 -9.84 9.67
CA LYS A 129 -5.73 -9.45 8.86
C LYS A 129 -7.00 -9.32 9.69
N LEU A 130 -7.28 -10.28 10.56
CA LEU A 130 -8.46 -10.26 11.43
C LEU A 130 -8.42 -9.07 12.40
N ASP A 131 -7.27 -8.82 13.01
CA ASP A 131 -7.08 -7.67 13.90
C ASP A 131 -7.21 -6.33 13.15
N LEU A 132 -6.66 -6.26 11.95
CA LEU A 132 -6.75 -5.05 11.11
C LEU A 132 -8.19 -4.78 10.66
N ALA A 133 -8.96 -5.83 10.33
CA ALA A 133 -10.38 -5.71 10.00
C ALA A 133 -11.21 -5.17 11.19
N GLU A 134 -10.97 -5.70 12.39
CA GLU A 134 -11.62 -5.23 13.61
C GLU A 134 -11.23 -3.78 13.93
N THR A 135 -9.96 -3.43 13.73
CA THR A 135 -9.45 -2.07 13.93
C THR A 135 -10.07 -1.09 12.95
N ALA A 136 -10.13 -1.42 11.66
CA ALA A 136 -10.77 -0.60 10.63
C ALA A 136 -12.25 -0.34 10.94
N ARG A 137 -12.98 -1.41 11.35
CA ARG A 137 -14.39 -1.30 11.77
C ARG A 137 -14.56 -0.37 12.96
N ARG A 138 -13.70 -0.49 13.99
CA ARG A 138 -13.76 0.33 15.20
C ARG A 138 -13.45 1.80 14.92
N LEU A 139 -12.50 2.07 14.01
CA LEU A 139 -12.09 3.42 13.62
C LEU A 139 -12.96 4.02 12.51
N HIS A 140 -13.92 3.25 11.97
CA HIS A 140 -14.76 3.64 10.84
C HIS A 140 -13.97 4.04 9.58
N ILE A 141 -12.82 3.38 9.34
CA ILE A 141 -11.99 3.62 8.17
C ILE A 141 -12.27 2.50 7.15
N PRO A 142 -12.59 2.83 5.89
CA PRO A 142 -12.77 1.83 4.84
C PRO A 142 -11.53 0.96 4.68
N LEU A 143 -11.73 -0.35 4.46
CA LEU A 143 -10.67 -1.33 4.31
C LEU A 143 -10.89 -2.18 3.07
N ILE A 144 -9.83 -2.41 2.30
CA ILE A 144 -9.76 -3.46 1.29
C ILE A 144 -8.66 -4.45 1.68
N MET A 145 -8.95 -5.74 1.50
CA MET A 145 -8.03 -6.82 1.89
C MET A 145 -7.72 -7.71 0.68
N ALA A 146 -6.44 -7.88 0.38
CA ALA A 146 -6.00 -8.91 -0.55
C ALA A 146 -5.92 -10.25 0.18
N LEU A 147 -6.81 -11.19 -0.16
CA LEU A 147 -6.79 -12.54 0.38
C LEU A 147 -5.71 -13.39 -0.31
N GLY A 148 -5.19 -14.41 0.40
CA GLY A 148 -4.11 -15.25 -0.09
C GLY A 148 -4.50 -16.03 -1.35
N THR A 149 -3.77 -15.80 -2.43
CA THR A 149 -3.93 -16.50 -3.71
C THR A 149 -2.75 -17.42 -4.03
N GLY A 150 -1.84 -17.61 -3.10
CA GLY A 150 -0.70 -18.51 -3.25
C GLY A 150 -1.14 -19.94 -3.59
N ASN A 151 -0.35 -20.62 -4.44
CA ASN A 151 -0.63 -21.98 -4.94
C ASN A 151 -1.92 -22.12 -5.77
N LYS A 152 -2.48 -21.02 -6.28
CA LYS A 152 -3.62 -21.02 -7.22
C LYS A 152 -3.06 -20.91 -8.63
N LEU A 153 -3.12 -22.01 -9.38
CA LEU A 153 -2.60 -22.07 -10.75
C LEU A 153 -3.62 -21.56 -11.78
N ASP A 154 -4.90 -21.76 -11.53
CA ASP A 154 -5.97 -21.32 -12.41
C ASP A 154 -6.72 -20.13 -11.80
N PRO A 155 -6.61 -18.93 -12.40
CA PRO A 155 -7.29 -17.75 -11.90
C PRO A 155 -8.82 -17.83 -11.98
N PHE A 156 -9.38 -18.65 -12.86
CA PHE A 156 -10.83 -18.84 -12.99
C PHE A 156 -11.44 -19.69 -11.85
N LEU A 157 -10.61 -20.36 -11.07
CA LEU A 157 -11.05 -21.09 -9.87
C LEU A 157 -11.11 -20.21 -8.62
N LEU A 158 -10.67 -18.95 -8.69
CA LEU A 158 -10.85 -17.97 -7.62
C LEU A 158 -12.33 -17.57 -7.59
N ARG A 159 -13.01 -17.85 -6.48
CA ARG A 159 -14.40 -17.47 -6.24
C ARG A 159 -14.49 -16.59 -5.00
N LEU A 160 -15.33 -15.60 -5.06
CA LEU A 160 -15.74 -14.78 -3.92
C LEU A 160 -16.81 -15.50 -3.13
#